data_f7087625bcedd252551f932d1a0b6caf
#
_entry.id   f7087625bcedd252551f932d1a0b6caf
#
_cell.length_a   1.000
_cell.length_b   1.000
_cell.length_c   1.000
_cell.angle_alpha   90.00
_cell.angle_beta   90.00
_cell.angle_gamma   90.00
#
_symmetry.space_group_name_H-M   'P 1'
#
loop_
_entity.id
_entity.type
_entity.pdbx_description
1 polymer ?
#
loop_
_entity_poly.entity_id
_entity_poly.type
_entity_poly.pdbx_seq_one_letter_code
_entity_poly.pdbx_strand_id
1 'polypeptide(L)'
;MRRWLHRAALLLLPLGVFTYNCSHAPDKDMVTICKMMYEMDAMQRKSLKKRQAWENSIGAPGVPNNNWLSPAVPQRFSPSAQGCMNIPCICPYMGGRVSGNNGCTLPNGQPYLMALRKEYRMMTDNERQRWHSALQQLKRSGEYDRMSAEHRTVGSNSGAHSGPGFLAWHREFVKRIEIAVRMLDPGIAMPYWDSVMDNYLPDPRDSILFSPLFMGETDSSGLVTNGPFAFFRTLEGRNAILRRLAIEGKLFSEQAINNILAQPQVTNMQAYTAPQAGCPFQPQFGAMEYAHSSVHLWIGGDMKPPSTAANDPIFFIHHGFVDFVWEMWRQNHQNRWQRESTWPPDIATCSNPQHFSYANMRPWDKTNKDGLSNEYTDFLYRFAPRATCSQQNPSCGSPYLFCDTRWPAHCVAKVKQGGLCRGFEGFDVCYNGVCVAGWCRPGQFAGAPTTRALTTVTQPSTTRRTWAPFTTQFRTTTPRSTSRWTTMQRTTSGSRTTPSSLARSSGNTGVSRSFDSAILSNVNCYNDDPCCDAWVRLKNSKLETFHNLAKD
;
A
#
# COMPACT_ATOMS: atom_id res chain seq x y z
N MET A 1 -6.94 19.70 -77.51
CA MET A 1 -6.00 19.47 -76.41
C MET A 1 -6.35 20.38 -75.26
N ARG A 2 -7.12 19.93 -74.28
CA ARG A 2 -7.42 20.65 -73.01
C ARG A 2 -6.96 19.76 -71.88
N ARG A 3 -5.95 20.25 -71.10
CA ARG A 3 -5.38 19.61 -69.93
C ARG A 3 -6.33 19.75 -68.74
N TRP A 4 -6.71 18.66 -68.17
CA TRP A 4 -7.41 18.59 -66.86
C TRP A 4 -6.36 18.64 -65.77
N LEU A 5 -6.33 19.74 -65.01
CA LEU A 5 -5.60 19.83 -63.75
C LEU A 5 -6.55 19.43 -62.60
N HIS A 6 -6.36 18.22 -62.08
CA HIS A 6 -7.00 17.82 -60.84
C HIS A 6 -6.25 18.48 -59.69
N ARG A 7 -6.90 19.45 -59.04
CA ARG A 7 -6.49 19.96 -57.74
C ARG A 7 -6.85 18.92 -56.69
N ALA A 8 -5.88 18.16 -56.18
CA ALA A 8 -5.98 17.43 -54.96
C ALA A 8 -5.95 18.45 -53.81
N ALA A 9 -7.11 18.78 -53.27
CA ALA A 9 -7.21 19.48 -51.98
C ALA A 9 -6.83 18.48 -50.89
N LEU A 10 -5.59 18.54 -50.42
CA LEU A 10 -5.19 17.93 -49.17
C LEU A 10 -5.97 18.66 -48.05
N LEU A 11 -7.03 18.01 -47.57
CA LEU A 11 -7.65 18.33 -46.28
C LEU A 11 -6.59 18.08 -45.20
N LEU A 12 -5.81 19.11 -44.87
CA LEU A 12 -5.09 19.19 -43.61
C LEU A 12 -6.15 19.27 -42.50
N LEU A 13 -6.59 18.11 -42.02
CA LEU A 13 -7.22 18.03 -40.71
C LEU A 13 -6.24 18.65 -39.72
N PRO A 14 -6.63 19.65 -38.92
CA PRO A 14 -5.78 20.13 -37.87
C PRO A 14 -5.54 18.94 -36.93
N LEU A 15 -4.31 18.43 -36.92
CA LEU A 15 -3.81 17.69 -35.78
C LEU A 15 -4.00 18.63 -34.62
N GLY A 16 -5.08 18.39 -33.83
CA GLY A 16 -5.32 19.12 -32.60
C GLY A 16 -4.05 18.97 -31.76
N VAL A 17 -3.25 20.02 -31.76
CA VAL A 17 -2.17 20.17 -30.81
C VAL A 17 -2.87 20.26 -29.47
N PHE A 18 -2.99 19.14 -28.76
CA PHE A 18 -3.36 19.12 -27.36
C PHE A 18 -2.31 19.95 -26.63
N THR A 19 -2.58 21.23 -26.42
CA THR A 19 -1.75 22.08 -25.57
C THR A 19 -1.97 21.59 -24.14
N TYR A 20 -1.12 20.67 -23.70
CA TYR A 20 -1.08 20.26 -22.30
C TYR A 20 -0.82 21.49 -21.43
N ASN A 21 -1.61 21.68 -20.38
CA ASN A 21 -1.45 22.79 -19.45
C ASN A 21 -0.23 22.56 -18.52
N CYS A 22 0.93 22.32 -19.13
CA CYS A 22 2.21 22.10 -18.44
C CYS A 22 3.13 23.34 -18.45
N SER A 23 2.65 24.48 -18.98
CA SER A 23 3.45 25.71 -19.08
C SER A 23 3.81 26.32 -17.73
N HIS A 24 3.04 26.03 -16.69
CA HIS A 24 3.25 26.52 -15.32
C HIS A 24 4.00 25.51 -14.43
N ALA A 25 4.48 24.39 -15.00
CA ALA A 25 5.29 23.45 -14.25
C ALA A 25 6.60 24.10 -13.78
N PRO A 26 7.00 23.89 -12.51
CA PRO A 26 8.08 24.67 -11.88
C PRO A 26 9.48 24.36 -12.44
N ASP A 27 9.68 23.21 -13.03
CA ASP A 27 10.97 22.81 -13.64
C ASP A 27 10.76 21.79 -14.78
N LYS A 28 11.86 21.46 -15.48
CA LYS A 28 11.85 20.55 -16.64
C LYS A 28 11.38 19.12 -16.29
N ASP A 29 11.71 18.64 -15.10
CA ASP A 29 11.31 17.30 -14.67
C ASP A 29 9.80 17.27 -14.43
N MET A 30 9.26 18.32 -13.82
CA MET A 30 7.82 18.47 -13.62
C MET A 30 7.07 18.67 -14.94
N VAL A 31 7.65 19.34 -15.94
CA VAL A 31 7.10 19.39 -17.31
C VAL A 31 7.03 18.00 -17.91
N THR A 32 8.07 17.19 -17.72
CA THR A 32 8.11 15.80 -18.21
C THR A 32 7.01 14.96 -17.54
N ILE A 33 6.88 15.05 -16.23
CA ILE A 33 5.83 14.31 -15.47
C ILE A 33 4.44 14.77 -15.92
N CYS A 34 4.22 16.08 -16.03
CA CYS A 34 2.94 16.63 -16.48
C CYS A 34 2.55 16.08 -17.86
N LYS A 35 3.46 16.08 -18.83
CA LYS A 35 3.21 15.48 -20.15
C LYS A 35 2.85 13.99 -20.04
N MET A 36 3.59 13.23 -19.24
CA MET A 36 3.30 11.82 -18.99
C MET A 36 1.89 11.61 -18.42
N MET A 37 1.43 12.46 -17.47
CA MET A 37 0.08 12.40 -16.93
C MET A 37 -0.99 12.61 -18.02
N TYR A 38 -0.83 13.63 -18.85
CA TYR A 38 -1.76 13.87 -19.95
C TYR A 38 -1.75 12.78 -21.01
N GLU A 39 -0.60 12.22 -21.32
CA GLU A 39 -0.47 11.11 -22.26
C GLU A 39 -1.17 9.86 -21.75
N MET A 40 -1.01 9.53 -20.46
CA MET A 40 -1.72 8.42 -19.81
C MET A 40 -3.23 8.65 -19.80
N ASP A 41 -3.72 9.83 -19.43
CA ASP A 41 -5.16 10.16 -19.47
C ASP A 41 -5.71 10.04 -20.90
N ALA A 42 -4.98 10.54 -21.91
CA ALA A 42 -5.39 10.43 -23.30
C ALA A 42 -5.48 8.97 -23.79
N MET A 43 -4.52 8.11 -23.41
CA MET A 43 -4.56 6.67 -23.70
C MET A 43 -5.77 6.01 -23.04
N GLN A 44 -6.05 6.34 -21.78
CA GLN A 44 -7.18 5.82 -21.03
C GLN A 44 -8.52 6.23 -21.66
N ARG A 45 -8.69 7.51 -22.03
CA ARG A 45 -9.89 8.00 -22.72
C ARG A 45 -10.08 7.34 -24.09
N LYS A 46 -8.99 7.13 -24.85
CA LYS A 46 -9.03 6.40 -26.13
C LYS A 46 -9.46 4.94 -25.97
N SER A 47 -8.96 4.27 -24.93
CA SER A 47 -9.35 2.91 -24.59
C SER A 47 -10.84 2.80 -24.25
N LEU A 48 -11.37 3.77 -23.47
CA LEU A 48 -12.81 3.85 -23.16
C LEU A 48 -13.66 4.02 -24.41
N LYS A 49 -13.30 4.96 -25.30
CA LYS A 49 -14.05 5.18 -26.55
C LYS A 49 -14.08 3.95 -27.45
N LYS A 50 -12.96 3.24 -27.60
CA LYS A 50 -12.89 1.98 -28.38
C LYS A 50 -13.82 0.92 -27.82
N ARG A 51 -13.92 0.81 -26.49
CA ARG A 51 -14.80 -0.14 -25.83
C ARG A 51 -16.27 0.22 -26.03
N GLN A 52 -16.65 1.47 -25.81
CA GLN A 52 -18.02 1.94 -26.04
C GLN A 52 -18.47 1.69 -27.48
N ALA A 53 -17.57 1.97 -28.46
CA ALA A 53 -17.86 1.70 -29.87
C ALA A 53 -18.07 0.19 -30.15
N TRP A 54 -17.29 -0.69 -29.50
CA TRP A 54 -17.47 -2.14 -29.61
C TRP A 54 -18.77 -2.61 -28.96
N GLU A 55 -19.08 -2.15 -27.75
CA GLU A 55 -20.32 -2.45 -27.02
C GLU A 55 -21.56 -2.03 -27.83
N ASN A 56 -21.51 -0.85 -28.46
CA ASN A 56 -22.58 -0.38 -29.35
C ASN A 56 -22.70 -1.22 -30.63
N SER A 57 -21.59 -1.78 -31.15
CA SER A 57 -21.57 -2.58 -32.39
C SER A 57 -22.17 -3.97 -32.22
N ILE A 58 -22.17 -4.53 -31.02
CA ILE A 58 -22.74 -5.86 -30.73
C ILE A 58 -24.21 -5.81 -30.28
N GLY A 59 -24.85 -4.63 -30.33
CA GLY A 59 -26.28 -4.48 -30.08
C GLY A 59 -26.71 -4.86 -28.67
N ALA A 60 -25.82 -4.79 -27.69
CA ALA A 60 -26.18 -5.04 -26.30
C ALA A 60 -27.08 -3.91 -25.80
N PRO A 61 -28.33 -4.18 -25.37
CA PRO A 61 -29.17 -3.17 -24.75
C PRO A 61 -28.46 -2.64 -23.52
N GLY A 62 -28.45 -1.31 -23.34
CA GLY A 62 -27.74 -0.59 -22.30
C GLY A 62 -28.10 -1.00 -20.89
N VAL A 63 -27.59 -2.13 -20.44
CA VAL A 63 -27.38 -2.38 -19.02
C VAL A 63 -26.10 -1.63 -18.69
N PRO A 64 -26.06 -0.77 -17.65
CA PRO A 64 -24.83 -0.25 -17.11
C PRO A 64 -24.03 -1.44 -16.58
N ASN A 65 -23.28 -2.08 -17.47
CA ASN A 65 -22.44 -3.19 -17.09
C ASN A 65 -21.17 -2.58 -16.48
N ASN A 66 -21.17 -2.43 -15.17
CA ASN A 66 -20.00 -1.99 -14.39
C ASN A 66 -18.81 -2.94 -14.48
N ASN A 67 -18.94 -4.03 -15.26
CA ASN A 67 -17.88 -5.00 -15.54
C ASN A 67 -17.02 -4.56 -16.73
N TRP A 68 -16.19 -3.58 -16.53
CA TRP A 68 -15.22 -3.09 -17.50
C TRP A 68 -13.99 -4.01 -17.61
N LEU A 69 -14.19 -5.31 -17.84
CA LEU A 69 -13.10 -6.25 -18.05
C LEU A 69 -12.50 -6.05 -19.44
N SER A 70 -11.17 -5.94 -19.50
CA SER A 70 -10.46 -6.09 -20.78
C SER A 70 -10.71 -7.50 -21.34
N PRO A 71 -11.00 -7.67 -22.65
CA PRO A 71 -11.25 -9.00 -23.23
C PRO A 71 -10.07 -9.97 -23.11
N ALA A 72 -8.89 -9.47 -22.76
CA ALA A 72 -7.66 -10.25 -22.73
C ALA A 72 -7.44 -11.08 -21.45
N VAL A 73 -8.27 -10.93 -20.42
CA VAL A 73 -8.17 -11.75 -19.21
C VAL A 73 -9.57 -12.19 -18.79
N PRO A 74 -9.96 -13.44 -19.07
CA PRO A 74 -11.15 -14.02 -18.45
C PRO A 74 -10.86 -14.21 -16.96
N GLN A 75 -11.03 -13.17 -16.17
CA GLN A 75 -10.98 -13.31 -14.72
C GLN A 75 -12.31 -13.87 -14.24
N ARG A 76 -12.36 -15.18 -14.06
CA ARG A 76 -13.18 -15.73 -12.99
C ARG A 76 -12.57 -15.18 -11.71
N PHE A 77 -13.29 -14.25 -11.04
CA PHE A 77 -12.97 -13.84 -9.68
C PHE A 77 -13.18 -15.06 -8.76
N SER A 78 -12.18 -15.94 -8.72
CA SER A 78 -12.10 -16.88 -7.62
C SER A 78 -11.82 -16.06 -6.36
N PRO A 79 -12.56 -16.28 -5.26
CA PRO A 79 -12.22 -15.68 -3.99
C PRO A 79 -10.74 -15.91 -3.71
N SER A 80 -9.97 -14.86 -3.55
CA SER A 80 -8.53 -14.95 -3.28
C SER A 80 -8.21 -14.26 -1.97
N ALA A 81 -7.20 -14.74 -1.26
CA ALA A 81 -6.72 -14.11 -0.03
C ALA A 81 -6.44 -12.61 -0.23
N GLN A 82 -5.94 -12.23 -1.42
CA GLN A 82 -5.61 -10.83 -1.71
C GLN A 82 -6.85 -9.91 -1.76
N GLY A 83 -8.06 -10.45 -1.97
CA GLY A 83 -9.32 -9.69 -1.91
C GLY A 83 -9.82 -9.38 -0.50
N CYS A 84 -9.30 -10.07 0.51
CA CYS A 84 -9.74 -9.91 1.89
C CYS A 84 -9.44 -8.51 2.46
N MET A 85 -10.34 -8.06 3.36
CA MET A 85 -10.22 -6.77 4.06
C MET A 85 -10.08 -6.93 5.58
N ASN A 86 -10.07 -8.17 6.10
CA ASN A 86 -9.90 -8.42 7.53
C ASN A 86 -9.23 -9.78 7.79
N ILE A 87 -8.78 -9.96 9.01
CA ILE A 87 -8.09 -11.17 9.45
C ILE A 87 -8.96 -12.43 9.34
N PRO A 88 -10.23 -12.45 9.76
CA PRO A 88 -11.08 -13.62 9.59
C PRO A 88 -11.21 -14.11 8.15
N CYS A 89 -11.27 -13.20 7.18
CA CYS A 89 -11.31 -13.53 5.76
C CYS A 89 -10.00 -14.18 5.30
N ILE A 90 -8.84 -13.65 5.73
CA ILE A 90 -7.51 -14.17 5.33
C ILE A 90 -7.22 -15.52 6.00
N CYS A 91 -7.70 -15.73 7.23
CA CYS A 91 -7.34 -16.84 8.10
C CYS A 91 -7.45 -18.24 7.45
N PRO A 92 -8.54 -18.61 6.76
CA PRO A 92 -8.65 -19.91 6.10
C PRO A 92 -7.59 -20.11 5.00
N TYR A 93 -7.24 -19.06 4.27
CA TYR A 93 -6.20 -19.12 3.22
C TYR A 93 -4.80 -19.39 3.79
N MET A 94 -4.57 -19.03 5.07
CA MET A 94 -3.34 -19.35 5.81
C MET A 94 -3.39 -20.74 6.46
N GLY A 95 -4.43 -21.54 6.20
CA GLY A 95 -4.70 -22.81 6.91
C GLY A 95 -5.04 -22.61 8.38
N GLY A 96 -5.35 -21.39 8.80
CA GLY A 96 -5.66 -21.04 10.18
C GLY A 96 -7.12 -21.30 10.57
N ARG A 97 -7.38 -21.16 11.87
CA ARG A 97 -8.73 -21.22 12.45
C ARG A 97 -9.11 -19.85 12.97
N VAL A 98 -10.27 -19.37 12.53
CA VAL A 98 -10.85 -18.15 13.08
C VAL A 98 -11.18 -18.38 14.54
N SER A 99 -10.68 -17.52 15.43
CA SER A 99 -10.94 -17.50 16.86
C SER A 99 -11.86 -16.33 17.23
N GLY A 100 -12.46 -16.32 18.41
CA GLY A 100 -13.33 -15.23 18.89
C GLY A 100 -12.69 -13.86 18.73
N ASN A 101 -13.50 -12.81 18.63
CA ASN A 101 -13.07 -11.40 18.46
C ASN A 101 -12.23 -11.14 17.20
N ASN A 102 -12.59 -11.73 16.06
CA ASN A 102 -11.92 -11.56 14.77
C ASN A 102 -10.44 -11.97 14.74
N GLY A 103 -10.02 -12.84 15.67
CA GLY A 103 -8.68 -13.42 15.68
C GLY A 103 -8.50 -14.58 14.69
N CYS A 104 -7.26 -14.96 14.47
CA CYS A 104 -6.87 -16.12 13.68
C CYS A 104 -5.70 -16.85 14.34
N THR A 105 -5.84 -18.16 14.53
CA THR A 105 -4.76 -19.03 15.00
C THR A 105 -4.25 -19.86 13.82
N LEU A 106 -2.97 -19.72 13.51
CA LEU A 106 -2.29 -20.46 12.44
C LEU A 106 -2.08 -21.93 12.82
N PRO A 107 -1.77 -22.82 11.85
CA PRO A 107 -1.52 -24.24 12.13
C PRO A 107 -0.41 -24.52 13.14
N ASN A 108 0.57 -23.62 13.25
CA ASN A 108 1.67 -23.69 14.22
C ASN A 108 1.29 -23.18 15.62
N GLY A 109 0.01 -22.86 15.85
CA GLY A 109 -0.49 -22.32 17.13
C GLY A 109 -0.25 -20.82 17.35
N GLN A 110 0.46 -20.15 16.44
CA GLN A 110 0.72 -18.72 16.57
C GLN A 110 -0.45 -17.87 16.04
N PRO A 111 -0.71 -16.69 16.63
CA PRO A 111 -1.73 -15.79 16.11
C PRO A 111 -1.27 -15.16 14.80
N TYR A 112 -2.19 -15.03 13.83
CA TYR A 112 -1.99 -14.16 12.68
C TYR A 112 -2.38 -12.74 13.06
N LEU A 113 -1.39 -11.86 13.13
CA LEU A 113 -1.57 -10.48 13.60
C LEU A 113 -1.65 -9.50 12.43
N MET A 114 -2.19 -8.31 12.71
CA MET A 114 -2.10 -7.15 11.82
C MET A 114 -0.64 -6.89 11.45
N ALA A 115 -0.37 -6.56 10.18
CA ALA A 115 0.97 -6.22 9.72
C ALA A 115 1.45 -4.89 10.33
N LEU A 116 2.71 -4.82 10.75
CA LEU A 116 3.38 -3.57 11.13
C LEU A 116 4.38 -3.19 10.03
N ARG A 117 4.00 -2.26 9.17
CA ARG A 117 4.85 -1.72 8.11
C ARG A 117 5.90 -0.80 8.71
N LYS A 118 7.16 -1.21 8.66
CA LYS A 118 8.32 -0.45 9.16
C LYS A 118 9.01 0.28 8.01
N GLU A 119 9.73 1.34 8.34
CA GLU A 119 10.73 1.87 7.40
C GLU A 119 11.78 0.78 7.12
N TYR A 120 12.19 0.64 5.87
CA TYR A 120 12.95 -0.52 5.40
C TYR A 120 14.29 -0.69 6.13
N ARG A 121 14.96 0.40 6.50
CA ARG A 121 16.20 0.39 7.31
C ARG A 121 15.95 0.17 8.81
N MET A 122 14.69 0.28 9.26
CA MET A 122 14.26 -0.02 10.63
C MET A 122 13.86 -1.49 10.84
N MET A 123 13.81 -2.29 9.77
CA MET A 123 13.67 -3.74 9.90
C MET A 123 14.94 -4.33 10.53
N THR A 124 14.78 -5.34 11.39
CA THR A 124 15.92 -6.18 11.78
C THR A 124 16.47 -6.92 10.57
N ASP A 125 17.72 -7.35 10.62
CA ASP A 125 18.35 -8.11 9.53
C ASP A 125 17.55 -9.38 9.21
N ASN A 126 17.02 -10.04 10.24
CA ASN A 126 16.18 -11.24 10.06
C ASN A 126 14.88 -10.90 9.33
N GLU A 127 14.14 -9.85 9.74
CA GLU A 127 12.92 -9.42 9.06
C GLU A 127 13.20 -9.07 7.60
N ARG A 128 14.27 -8.32 7.34
CA ARG A 128 14.67 -7.91 6.00
C ARG A 128 15.00 -9.10 5.12
N GLN A 129 15.81 -10.05 5.60
CA GLN A 129 16.18 -11.26 4.86
C GLN A 129 14.96 -12.15 4.57
N ARG A 130 14.05 -12.30 5.51
CA ARG A 130 12.80 -13.05 5.33
C ARG A 130 11.92 -12.36 4.28
N TRP A 131 11.82 -11.05 4.28
CA TRP A 131 11.10 -10.28 3.26
C TRP A 131 11.73 -10.47 1.87
N HIS A 132 13.06 -10.37 1.75
CA HIS A 132 13.77 -10.68 0.50
C HIS A 132 13.48 -12.10 0.02
N SER A 133 13.56 -13.08 0.91
CA SER A 133 13.26 -14.48 0.59
C SER A 133 11.84 -14.68 0.09
N ALA A 134 10.86 -14.02 0.71
CA ALA A 134 9.46 -14.10 0.29
C ALA A 134 9.28 -13.52 -1.13
N LEU A 135 9.84 -12.35 -1.44
CA LEU A 135 9.77 -11.78 -2.78
C LEU A 135 10.46 -12.66 -3.84
N GLN A 136 11.60 -13.25 -3.51
CA GLN A 136 12.26 -14.22 -4.39
C GLN A 136 11.43 -15.48 -4.61
N GLN A 137 10.69 -15.95 -3.60
CA GLN A 137 9.77 -17.07 -3.76
C GLN A 137 8.58 -16.70 -4.64
N LEU A 138 7.98 -15.53 -4.45
CA LEU A 138 6.93 -15.02 -5.34
C LEU A 138 7.44 -14.89 -6.79
N LYS A 139 8.69 -14.48 -6.97
CA LYS A 139 9.32 -14.39 -8.30
C LYS A 139 9.47 -15.77 -8.94
N ARG A 140 10.00 -16.74 -8.20
CA ARG A 140 10.19 -18.11 -8.71
C ARG A 140 8.87 -18.82 -9.04
N SER A 141 7.80 -18.54 -8.28
CA SER A 141 6.46 -19.10 -8.53
C SER A 141 5.72 -18.41 -9.69
N GLY A 142 6.23 -17.28 -10.19
CA GLY A 142 5.54 -16.45 -11.19
C GLY A 142 4.49 -15.50 -10.62
N GLU A 143 4.19 -15.58 -9.32
CA GLU A 143 3.16 -14.73 -8.69
C GLU A 143 3.58 -13.26 -8.67
N TYR A 144 4.87 -12.96 -8.43
CA TYR A 144 5.40 -11.61 -8.56
C TYR A 144 5.17 -11.05 -9.96
N ASP A 145 5.45 -11.85 -10.99
CA ASP A 145 5.29 -11.45 -12.39
C ASP A 145 3.82 -11.24 -12.77
N ARG A 146 2.93 -12.09 -12.24
CA ARG A 146 1.49 -11.94 -12.40
C ARG A 146 1.02 -10.59 -11.85
N MET A 147 1.44 -10.24 -10.65
CA MET A 147 1.09 -8.96 -10.01
C MET A 147 1.72 -7.77 -10.75
N SER A 148 2.98 -7.87 -11.16
CA SER A 148 3.62 -6.82 -11.98
C SER A 148 2.90 -6.62 -13.32
N ALA A 149 2.38 -7.69 -13.94
CA ALA A 149 1.58 -7.62 -15.15
C ALA A 149 0.21 -6.95 -14.92
N GLU A 150 -0.38 -7.05 -13.73
CA GLU A 150 -1.58 -6.28 -13.38
C GLU A 150 -1.31 -4.78 -13.45
N HIS A 151 -0.22 -4.29 -12.83
CA HIS A 151 0.16 -2.88 -12.91
C HIS A 151 0.48 -2.44 -14.36
N ARG A 152 1.20 -3.25 -15.12
CA ARG A 152 1.46 -3.01 -16.55
C ARG A 152 0.19 -2.80 -17.35
N THR A 153 -0.80 -3.67 -17.16
CA THR A 153 -2.08 -3.62 -17.89
C THR A 153 -2.90 -2.40 -17.50
N VAL A 154 -2.90 -2.10 -16.20
CA VAL A 154 -3.70 -1.04 -15.62
C VAL A 154 -3.10 0.34 -15.86
N GLY A 155 -1.78 0.48 -15.82
CA GLY A 155 -1.10 1.77 -16.00
C GLY A 155 -1.48 2.51 -17.27
N SER A 156 -1.87 1.77 -18.33
CA SER A 156 -2.29 2.36 -19.61
C SER A 156 -3.81 2.41 -19.80
N ASN A 157 -4.61 1.71 -18.98
CA ASN A 157 -6.02 1.41 -19.30
C ASN A 157 -7.03 1.61 -18.17
N SER A 158 -6.63 2.16 -17.00
CA SER A 158 -7.53 2.32 -15.86
C SER A 158 -7.27 3.61 -15.07
N GLY A 159 -8.05 3.83 -14.00
CA GLY A 159 -7.92 4.95 -13.08
C GLY A 159 -6.75 4.85 -12.08
N ALA A 160 -5.73 4.01 -12.33
CA ALA A 160 -4.58 3.88 -11.44
C ALA A 160 -3.62 5.09 -11.48
N HIS A 161 -3.60 5.84 -12.58
CA HIS A 161 -2.72 6.99 -12.78
C HIS A 161 -3.47 8.14 -13.42
N SER A 162 -2.94 9.35 -13.25
CA SER A 162 -3.44 10.60 -13.86
C SER A 162 -4.75 11.09 -13.29
N GLY A 163 -4.94 10.95 -11.98
CA GLY A 163 -6.11 11.50 -11.30
C GLY A 163 -6.47 10.87 -9.96
N PRO A 164 -7.66 11.18 -9.44
CA PRO A 164 -8.07 10.87 -8.08
C PRO A 164 -7.98 9.40 -7.65
N GLY A 165 -8.07 8.46 -8.59
CA GLY A 165 -7.99 7.02 -8.32
C GLY A 165 -6.61 6.53 -7.91
N PHE A 166 -5.56 7.30 -8.16
CA PHE A 166 -4.16 6.92 -7.97
C PHE A 166 -3.88 6.34 -6.57
N LEU A 167 -4.20 7.08 -5.51
CA LEU A 167 -3.90 6.67 -4.13
C LEU A 167 -4.66 5.42 -3.70
N ALA A 168 -5.95 5.36 -3.99
CA ALA A 168 -6.82 4.24 -3.64
C ALA A 168 -6.39 2.95 -4.35
N TRP A 169 -6.05 3.05 -5.65
CA TRP A 169 -5.61 1.90 -6.43
C TRP A 169 -4.28 1.33 -5.93
N HIS A 170 -3.30 2.19 -5.67
CA HIS A 170 -1.97 1.75 -5.22
C HIS A 170 -1.99 1.22 -3.78
N ARG A 171 -2.85 1.76 -2.88
CA ARG A 171 -3.13 1.19 -1.56
C ARG A 171 -3.60 -0.26 -1.67
N GLU A 172 -4.59 -0.52 -2.52
CA GLU A 172 -5.10 -1.88 -2.75
C GLU A 172 -4.02 -2.78 -3.35
N PHE A 173 -3.22 -2.28 -4.28
CA PHE A 173 -2.16 -3.05 -4.91
C PHE A 173 -1.05 -3.46 -3.92
N VAL A 174 -0.57 -2.51 -3.10
CA VAL A 174 0.42 -2.79 -2.03
C VAL A 174 -0.15 -3.76 -1.00
N LYS A 175 -1.44 -3.64 -0.62
CA LYS A 175 -2.09 -4.60 0.27
C LYS A 175 -2.09 -6.01 -0.32
N ARG A 176 -2.35 -6.15 -1.62
CA ARG A 176 -2.42 -7.46 -2.28
C ARG A 176 -1.07 -8.17 -2.30
N ILE A 177 0.01 -7.47 -2.63
CA ILE A 177 1.34 -8.10 -2.58
C ILE A 177 1.77 -8.37 -1.14
N GLU A 178 1.41 -7.53 -0.17
CA GLU A 178 1.65 -7.79 1.25
C GLU A 178 0.99 -9.09 1.70
N ILE A 179 -0.27 -9.34 1.31
CA ILE A 179 -0.96 -10.59 1.61
C ILE A 179 -0.24 -11.76 0.94
N ALA A 180 0.20 -11.63 -0.32
CA ALA A 180 0.96 -12.68 -1.01
C ALA A 180 2.30 -12.99 -0.30
N VAL A 181 3.03 -11.98 0.15
CA VAL A 181 4.24 -12.15 1.00
C VAL A 181 3.89 -12.86 2.29
N ARG A 182 2.81 -12.47 2.96
CA ARG A 182 2.39 -13.02 4.25
C ARG A 182 1.81 -14.43 4.16
N MET A 183 1.35 -14.86 2.99
CA MET A 183 1.01 -16.27 2.73
C MET A 183 2.25 -17.18 2.75
N LEU A 184 3.43 -16.65 2.45
CA LEU A 184 4.69 -17.36 2.56
C LEU A 184 5.29 -17.25 3.97
N ASP A 185 5.17 -16.07 4.57
CA ASP A 185 5.69 -15.77 5.91
C ASP A 185 4.73 -14.84 6.67
N PRO A 186 3.82 -15.38 7.48
CA PRO A 186 2.80 -14.60 8.20
C PRO A 186 3.36 -13.53 9.16
N GLY A 187 4.60 -13.68 9.60
CA GLY A 187 5.27 -12.76 10.53
C GLY A 187 5.94 -11.56 9.88
N ILE A 188 5.88 -11.42 8.54
CA ILE A 188 6.51 -10.32 7.80
C ILE A 188 5.45 -9.33 7.33
N ALA A 189 5.81 -8.05 7.30
CA ALA A 189 5.03 -6.98 6.69
C ALA A 189 5.78 -6.38 5.49
N MET A 190 5.05 -5.72 4.59
CA MET A 190 5.65 -4.90 3.54
C MET A 190 6.31 -3.67 4.20
N PRO A 191 7.61 -3.41 3.99
CA PRO A 191 8.22 -2.18 4.48
C PRO A 191 7.82 -0.97 3.62
N TYR A 192 8.09 0.23 4.13
CA TYR A 192 8.07 1.46 3.34
C TYR A 192 9.47 2.07 3.25
N TRP A 193 9.73 2.84 2.21
CA TRP A 193 10.98 3.56 1.99
C TRP A 193 10.77 5.06 2.11
N ASP A 194 11.22 5.64 3.20
CA ASP A 194 11.29 7.08 3.40
C ASP A 194 12.50 7.67 2.67
N SER A 195 12.30 8.02 1.40
CA SER A 195 13.37 8.53 0.54
C SER A 195 13.88 9.92 0.93
N VAL A 196 13.21 10.60 1.86
CA VAL A 196 13.71 11.87 2.44
C VAL A 196 15.04 11.66 3.15
N MET A 197 15.22 10.52 3.83
CA MET A 197 16.46 10.21 4.54
C MET A 197 17.65 10.04 3.61
N ASP A 198 17.42 9.61 2.36
CA ASP A 198 18.44 9.51 1.33
C ASP A 198 18.70 10.87 0.68
N ASN A 199 17.66 11.68 0.53
CA ASN A 199 17.75 12.99 -0.10
C ASN A 199 18.65 13.98 0.65
N TYR A 200 18.91 13.73 1.92
CA TYR A 200 19.85 14.54 2.72
C TYR A 200 21.33 14.24 2.41
N LEU A 201 21.62 13.11 1.75
CA LEU A 201 22.99 12.72 1.43
C LEU A 201 23.60 13.64 0.34
N PRO A 202 24.92 13.82 0.34
CA PRO A 202 25.63 14.55 -0.72
C PRO A 202 25.40 13.93 -2.11
N ASP A 203 25.35 12.61 -2.16
CA ASP A 203 24.93 11.84 -3.31
C ASP A 203 23.98 10.71 -2.84
N PRO A 204 22.68 10.83 -3.05
CA PRO A 204 21.73 9.79 -2.65
C PRO A 204 21.96 8.41 -3.32
N ARG A 205 22.69 8.35 -4.45
CA ARG A 205 23.07 7.08 -5.10
C ARG A 205 24.02 6.23 -4.24
N ASP A 206 24.71 6.88 -3.31
CA ASP A 206 25.65 6.24 -2.39
C ASP A 206 25.00 5.77 -1.09
N SER A 207 23.67 5.95 -0.96
CA SER A 207 22.93 5.42 0.17
C SER A 207 23.13 3.92 0.34
N ILE A 208 23.18 3.48 1.61
CA ILE A 208 23.17 2.06 1.97
C ILE A 208 21.97 1.29 1.35
N LEU A 209 20.90 1.98 0.99
CA LEU A 209 19.75 1.39 0.30
C LEU A 209 20.16 0.71 -1.01
N PHE A 210 21.10 1.32 -1.76
CA PHE A 210 21.64 0.79 -3.02
C PHE A 210 22.90 -0.03 -2.79
N SER A 211 22.88 -0.92 -1.80
CA SER A 211 23.93 -1.88 -1.48
C SER A 211 23.41 -3.31 -1.54
N PRO A 212 24.29 -4.33 -1.52
CA PRO A 212 23.90 -5.73 -1.50
C PRO A 212 23.05 -6.14 -0.27
N LEU A 213 23.05 -5.33 0.79
CA LEU A 213 22.25 -5.58 1.99
C LEU A 213 20.75 -5.24 1.78
N PHE A 214 20.44 -4.38 0.80
CA PHE A 214 19.10 -3.83 0.57
C PHE A 214 18.66 -4.06 -0.88
N MET A 215 18.65 -3.02 -1.72
CA MET A 215 18.12 -3.08 -3.09
C MET A 215 19.12 -3.57 -4.14
N GLY A 216 20.38 -3.78 -3.75
CA GLY A 216 21.45 -4.14 -4.66
C GLY A 216 22.04 -2.96 -5.42
N GLU A 217 23.25 -3.14 -5.91
CA GLU A 217 23.98 -2.17 -6.72
C GLU A 217 23.78 -2.42 -8.21
N THR A 218 23.95 -1.37 -8.98
CA THR A 218 23.94 -1.44 -10.45
C THR A 218 25.36 -1.47 -11.00
N ASP A 219 25.55 -2.18 -12.09
CA ASP A 219 26.75 -2.07 -12.91
C ASP A 219 26.78 -0.76 -13.73
N SER A 220 27.81 -0.57 -14.53
CA SER A 220 27.96 0.62 -15.40
C SER A 220 26.85 0.77 -16.44
N SER A 221 26.15 -0.31 -16.79
CA SER A 221 25.00 -0.29 -17.68
C SER A 221 23.69 0.03 -16.95
N GLY A 222 23.70 0.06 -15.60
CA GLY A 222 22.56 0.30 -14.75
C GLY A 222 21.77 -0.96 -14.38
N LEU A 223 22.28 -2.15 -14.70
CA LEU A 223 21.64 -3.41 -14.34
C LEU A 223 21.96 -3.79 -12.88
N VAL A 224 20.97 -4.25 -12.13
CA VAL A 224 21.15 -4.74 -10.75
C VAL A 224 21.81 -6.11 -10.79
N THR A 225 23.06 -6.18 -10.33
CA THR A 225 23.93 -7.37 -10.48
C THR A 225 24.31 -8.03 -9.16
N ASN A 226 24.01 -7.41 -8.03
CA ASN A 226 24.25 -7.99 -6.71
C ASN A 226 23.08 -7.77 -5.74
N GLY A 227 23.18 -8.32 -4.54
CA GLY A 227 22.15 -8.22 -3.52
C GLY A 227 20.94 -9.14 -3.79
N PRO A 228 19.86 -8.96 -3.03
CA PRO A 228 18.72 -9.90 -3.03
C PRO A 228 17.93 -9.89 -4.33
N PHE A 229 18.04 -8.84 -5.14
CA PHE A 229 17.30 -8.67 -6.40
C PHE A 229 18.22 -8.71 -7.63
N ALA A 230 19.44 -9.22 -7.47
CA ALA A 230 20.34 -9.50 -8.60
C ALA A 230 19.68 -10.48 -9.57
N PHE A 231 19.84 -10.21 -10.86
CA PHE A 231 19.30 -11.05 -11.93
C PHE A 231 17.78 -11.32 -11.84
N PHE A 232 17.05 -10.39 -11.26
CA PHE A 232 15.59 -10.43 -11.14
C PHE A 232 14.98 -10.16 -12.53
N ARG A 233 14.63 -11.25 -13.26
CA ARG A 233 14.17 -11.17 -14.64
C ARG A 233 12.91 -10.32 -14.76
N THR A 234 12.82 -9.43 -15.75
CA THR A 234 11.67 -8.56 -15.99
C THR A 234 10.62 -9.22 -16.88
N LEU A 235 9.41 -8.64 -16.90
CA LEU A 235 8.32 -9.09 -17.78
C LEU A 235 8.67 -8.99 -19.27
N GLU A 236 9.59 -8.09 -19.65
CA GLU A 236 10.11 -7.90 -20.99
C GLU A 236 11.17 -8.93 -21.38
N GLY A 237 11.54 -9.82 -20.45
CA GLY A 237 12.53 -10.86 -20.67
C GLY A 237 13.98 -10.45 -20.42
N ARG A 238 14.25 -9.21 -19.96
CA ARG A 238 15.60 -8.82 -19.53
C ARG A 238 15.98 -9.56 -18.25
N ASN A 239 17.23 -9.99 -18.14
CA ASN A 239 17.69 -10.84 -17.04
C ASN A 239 17.93 -10.11 -15.72
N ALA A 240 17.86 -8.78 -15.69
CA ALA A 240 18.04 -7.97 -14.51
C ALA A 240 17.21 -6.69 -14.57
N ILE A 241 16.89 -6.13 -13.42
CA ILE A 241 16.26 -4.83 -13.26
C ILE A 241 17.23 -3.75 -13.77
N LEU A 242 16.70 -2.74 -14.46
CA LEU A 242 17.45 -1.57 -14.92
C LEU A 242 17.09 -0.36 -14.04
N ARG A 243 18.11 0.31 -13.51
CA ARG A 243 17.97 1.62 -12.84
C ARG A 243 18.90 2.64 -13.47
N ARG A 244 18.46 3.90 -13.50
CA ARG A 244 19.22 5.06 -14.01
C ARG A 244 19.19 6.16 -12.95
N LEU A 245 19.80 5.91 -11.80
CA LEU A 245 19.69 6.73 -10.60
C LEU A 245 20.13 8.18 -10.85
N ALA A 246 19.29 9.13 -10.44
CA ALA A 246 19.56 10.57 -10.41
C ALA A 246 19.85 11.22 -11.78
N ILE A 247 19.37 10.63 -12.88
CA ILE A 247 19.46 11.27 -14.20
C ILE A 247 18.37 12.32 -14.38
N GLU A 248 17.16 12.04 -13.89
CA GLU A 248 15.99 12.90 -13.94
C GLU A 248 15.27 12.82 -12.59
N GLY A 249 14.40 13.78 -12.29
CA GLY A 249 13.58 13.74 -11.08
C GLY A 249 14.34 14.02 -9.79
N LYS A 250 13.63 13.87 -8.69
CA LYS A 250 14.14 14.13 -7.32
C LYS A 250 13.50 13.14 -6.34
N LEU A 251 14.21 12.79 -5.29
CA LEU A 251 13.64 12.10 -4.13
C LEU A 251 12.70 13.04 -3.36
N PHE A 252 11.86 12.49 -2.48
CA PHE A 252 11.08 13.32 -1.58
C PHE A 252 12.03 14.17 -0.71
N SER A 253 11.68 15.44 -0.52
CA SER A 253 12.26 16.30 0.51
C SER A 253 11.28 16.44 1.68
N GLU A 254 11.79 16.80 2.86
CA GLU A 254 10.92 17.08 4.01
C GLU A 254 9.94 18.23 3.69
N GLN A 255 10.41 19.23 2.94
CA GLN A 255 9.54 20.33 2.48
C GLN A 255 8.39 19.82 1.59
N ALA A 256 8.67 18.87 0.69
CA ALA A 256 7.62 18.29 -0.16
C ALA A 256 6.58 17.51 0.69
N ILE A 257 7.04 16.71 1.66
CA ILE A 257 6.15 16.00 2.58
C ILE A 257 5.29 16.98 3.39
N ASN A 258 5.91 18.02 3.97
CA ASN A 258 5.20 19.02 4.74
C ASN A 258 4.16 19.78 3.89
N ASN A 259 4.50 20.13 2.65
CA ASN A 259 3.57 20.76 1.72
C ASN A 259 2.38 19.87 1.38
N ILE A 260 2.62 18.57 1.18
CA ILE A 260 1.56 17.56 0.93
C ILE A 260 0.65 17.45 2.16
N LEU A 261 1.24 17.30 3.35
CA LEU A 261 0.48 17.16 4.59
C LEU A 261 -0.30 18.40 4.99
N ALA A 262 0.13 19.59 4.54
CA ALA A 262 -0.55 20.86 4.79
C ALA A 262 -1.76 21.11 3.87
N GLN A 263 -2.00 20.27 2.84
CA GLN A 263 -3.10 20.48 1.91
C GLN A 263 -4.45 20.30 2.62
N PRO A 264 -5.35 21.32 2.57
CA PRO A 264 -6.58 21.25 3.37
C PRO A 264 -7.71 20.44 2.69
N GLN A 265 -7.62 20.20 1.38
CA GLN A 265 -8.71 19.66 0.59
C GLN A 265 -8.34 18.33 -0.07
N VAL A 266 -9.33 17.43 -0.15
CA VAL A 266 -9.18 16.13 -0.83
C VAL A 266 -8.78 16.29 -2.30
N THR A 267 -9.25 17.32 -2.98
CA THR A 267 -8.90 17.63 -4.39
C THR A 267 -7.44 18.04 -4.59
N ASN A 268 -6.71 18.37 -3.52
CA ASN A 268 -5.29 18.64 -3.57
C ASN A 268 -4.46 17.40 -3.23
N MET A 269 -5.03 16.43 -2.49
CA MET A 269 -4.40 15.16 -2.15
C MET A 269 -4.67 14.10 -3.23
N GLN A 270 -5.94 13.82 -3.52
CA GLN A 270 -6.41 12.99 -4.64
C GLN A 270 -6.68 13.92 -5.85
N ALA A 271 -5.61 14.47 -6.41
CA ALA A 271 -5.68 15.59 -7.32
C ALA A 271 -6.08 15.19 -8.74
N TYR A 272 -6.62 16.16 -9.47
CA TYR A 272 -6.80 16.07 -10.91
C TYR A 272 -5.46 16.44 -11.58
N THR A 273 -4.68 15.44 -11.97
CA THR A 273 -3.32 15.64 -12.48
C THR A 273 -3.24 15.82 -13.98
N ALA A 274 -4.34 15.56 -14.71
CA ALA A 274 -4.46 15.79 -16.17
C ALA A 274 -5.80 16.45 -16.54
N PRO A 275 -6.17 17.61 -15.93
CA PRO A 275 -7.45 18.26 -16.22
C PRO A 275 -7.52 18.78 -17.65
N GLN A 276 -8.68 18.56 -18.30
CA GLN A 276 -8.95 19.02 -19.66
C GLN A 276 -9.54 20.44 -19.66
N ALA A 277 -9.63 21.06 -20.83
CA ALA A 277 -10.31 22.33 -20.99
C ALA A 277 -11.75 22.29 -20.43
N GLY A 278 -12.11 23.29 -19.64
CA GLY A 278 -13.39 23.36 -18.93
C GLY A 278 -13.41 22.71 -17.54
N CYS A 279 -12.31 22.14 -17.07
CA CYS A 279 -12.16 21.78 -15.67
C CYS A 279 -11.94 23.05 -14.82
N PRO A 280 -12.68 23.20 -13.70
CA PRO A 280 -12.48 24.35 -12.80
C PRO A 280 -11.20 24.27 -11.97
N PHE A 281 -10.50 23.12 -11.99
CA PHE A 281 -9.26 22.89 -11.27
C PHE A 281 -8.07 22.91 -12.22
N GLN A 282 -6.95 23.48 -11.75
CA GLN A 282 -5.67 23.47 -12.46
C GLN A 282 -4.79 22.32 -11.95
N PRO A 283 -3.79 21.85 -12.73
CA PRO A 283 -2.82 20.87 -12.25
C PRO A 283 -2.12 21.38 -10.98
N GLN A 284 -2.13 20.55 -9.94
CA GLN A 284 -1.47 20.83 -8.67
C GLN A 284 -0.11 20.12 -8.63
N PHE A 285 0.95 20.77 -9.12
CA PHE A 285 2.29 20.17 -9.22
C PHE A 285 2.92 19.78 -7.89
N GLY A 286 2.38 20.26 -6.77
CA GLY A 286 2.73 19.82 -5.42
C GLY A 286 1.91 18.63 -4.91
N ALA A 287 0.97 18.11 -5.70
CA ALA A 287 0.16 16.95 -5.29
C ALA A 287 1.00 15.67 -5.18
N MET A 288 0.50 14.73 -4.38
CA MET A 288 1.19 13.46 -4.10
C MET A 288 1.58 12.71 -5.37
N GLU A 289 0.70 12.60 -6.36
CA GLU A 289 0.98 11.85 -7.59
C GLU A 289 2.14 12.48 -8.39
N TYR A 290 2.24 13.80 -8.46
CA TYR A 290 3.37 14.48 -9.11
C TYR A 290 4.68 14.28 -8.35
N ALA A 291 4.65 14.48 -7.03
CA ALA A 291 5.84 14.30 -6.18
C ALA A 291 6.35 12.85 -6.17
N HIS A 292 5.44 11.87 -6.12
CA HIS A 292 5.74 10.44 -6.26
C HIS A 292 6.39 10.13 -7.62
N SER A 293 5.86 10.69 -8.71
CA SER A 293 6.39 10.47 -10.06
C SER A 293 7.80 11.00 -10.23
N SER A 294 8.17 12.05 -9.49
CA SER A 294 9.54 12.55 -9.45
C SER A 294 10.53 11.51 -8.90
N VAL A 295 10.12 10.73 -7.88
CA VAL A 295 10.94 9.62 -7.35
C VAL A 295 11.07 8.50 -8.38
N HIS A 296 10.01 8.18 -9.13
CA HIS A 296 10.07 7.24 -10.25
C HIS A 296 11.09 7.66 -11.30
N LEU A 297 11.11 8.94 -11.69
CA LEU A 297 12.10 9.49 -12.61
C LEU A 297 13.51 9.42 -12.03
N TRP A 298 13.67 9.69 -10.72
CA TRP A 298 14.97 9.67 -10.05
C TRP A 298 15.60 8.25 -10.06
N ILE A 299 14.79 7.21 -9.83
CA ILE A 299 15.27 5.83 -9.94
C ILE A 299 15.49 5.47 -11.41
N GLY A 300 14.65 5.95 -12.30
CA GLY A 300 14.76 5.76 -13.75
C GLY A 300 14.67 4.29 -14.17
N GLY A 301 15.16 3.98 -15.36
CA GLY A 301 15.14 2.62 -15.89
C GLY A 301 13.74 1.99 -15.89
N ASP A 302 13.57 0.84 -15.26
CA ASP A 302 12.26 0.17 -15.16
C ASP A 302 11.23 1.00 -14.41
N MET A 303 11.64 1.78 -13.41
CA MET A 303 10.72 2.61 -12.62
C MET A 303 10.12 3.79 -13.39
N LYS A 304 10.73 4.23 -14.52
CA LYS A 304 10.26 5.41 -15.25
C LYS A 304 8.93 5.18 -15.96
N PRO A 305 8.73 4.17 -16.83
CA PRO A 305 7.42 3.94 -17.44
C PRO A 305 6.51 3.10 -16.54
N PRO A 306 5.23 3.47 -16.39
CA PRO A 306 4.29 2.70 -15.59
C PRO A 306 4.20 1.22 -16.00
N SER A 307 4.40 0.92 -17.29
CA SER A 307 4.33 -0.45 -17.83
C SER A 307 5.41 -1.38 -17.29
N THR A 308 6.51 -0.88 -16.75
CA THR A 308 7.64 -1.68 -16.25
C THR A 308 7.95 -1.43 -14.78
N ALA A 309 7.37 -0.38 -14.17
CA ALA A 309 7.77 0.08 -12.85
C ALA A 309 7.69 -1.00 -11.77
N ALA A 310 6.66 -1.85 -11.81
CA ALA A 310 6.49 -2.94 -10.84
C ALA A 310 7.41 -4.16 -11.07
N ASN A 311 8.28 -4.15 -12.11
CA ASN A 311 9.37 -5.12 -12.22
C ASN A 311 10.37 -5.00 -11.06
N ASP A 312 10.60 -3.76 -10.61
CA ASP A 312 11.55 -3.46 -9.54
C ASP A 312 10.87 -3.49 -8.17
N PRO A 313 11.32 -4.32 -7.20
CA PRO A 313 10.75 -4.35 -5.86
C PRO A 313 10.77 -3.01 -5.10
N ILE A 314 11.63 -2.07 -5.48
CA ILE A 314 11.63 -0.71 -4.90
C ILE A 314 10.30 0.00 -5.12
N PHE A 315 9.55 -0.35 -6.18
CA PHE A 315 8.20 0.13 -6.45
C PHE A 315 7.29 -0.04 -5.23
N PHE A 316 7.25 -1.23 -4.65
CA PHE A 316 6.32 -1.54 -3.58
C PHE A 316 6.65 -0.82 -2.27
N ILE A 317 7.93 -0.64 -1.95
CA ILE A 317 8.34 0.09 -0.75
C ILE A 317 8.21 1.61 -0.94
N HIS A 318 8.35 2.12 -2.16
CA HIS A 318 8.04 3.50 -2.50
C HIS A 318 6.54 3.78 -2.36
N HIS A 319 5.68 2.94 -2.93
CA HIS A 319 4.23 3.05 -2.77
C HIS A 319 3.76 2.77 -1.34
N GLY A 320 4.50 1.97 -0.58
CA GLY A 320 4.32 1.85 0.88
C GLY A 320 4.48 3.18 1.60
N PHE A 321 5.45 4.00 1.20
CA PHE A 321 5.65 5.34 1.75
C PHE A 321 4.60 6.34 1.26
N VAL A 322 4.19 6.26 0.00
CA VAL A 322 3.08 7.05 -0.55
C VAL A 322 1.79 6.80 0.23
N ASP A 323 1.46 5.54 0.51
CA ASP A 323 0.30 5.15 1.32
C ASP A 323 0.42 5.64 2.77
N PHE A 324 1.62 5.60 3.35
CA PHE A 324 1.89 6.12 4.69
C PHE A 324 1.65 7.64 4.79
N VAL A 325 2.20 8.42 3.85
CA VAL A 325 1.99 9.88 3.82
C VAL A 325 0.51 10.21 3.60
N TRP A 326 -0.18 9.46 2.73
CA TRP A 326 -1.62 9.63 2.54
C TRP A 326 -2.40 9.32 3.81
N GLU A 327 -2.08 8.24 4.53
CA GLU A 327 -2.75 7.91 5.79
C GLU A 327 -2.49 8.97 6.87
N MET A 328 -1.25 9.51 6.98
CA MET A 328 -0.97 10.64 7.87
C MET A 328 -1.85 11.85 7.55
N TRP A 329 -2.00 12.17 6.26
CA TRP A 329 -2.90 13.26 5.83
C TRP A 329 -4.35 12.99 6.21
N ARG A 330 -4.85 11.77 5.97
CA ARG A 330 -6.22 11.35 6.33
C ARG A 330 -6.47 11.49 7.84
N GLN A 331 -5.51 11.08 8.67
CA GLN A 331 -5.62 11.17 10.13
C GLN A 331 -5.61 12.63 10.61
N ASN A 332 -4.87 13.51 9.95
CA ASN A 332 -4.74 14.92 10.34
C ASN A 332 -5.91 15.79 9.87
N HIS A 333 -6.54 15.49 8.72
CA HIS A 333 -7.52 16.36 8.06
C HIS A 333 -8.95 15.82 8.03
N GLN A 334 -9.14 14.55 8.34
CA GLN A 334 -10.43 13.87 8.19
C GLN A 334 -10.83 13.13 9.46
N ASN A 335 -12.07 13.30 9.89
CA ASN A 335 -12.64 12.40 10.88
C ASN A 335 -12.88 11.00 10.26
N ARG A 336 -13.25 10.02 11.09
CA ARG A 336 -13.41 8.63 10.66
C ARG A 336 -14.40 8.46 9.50
N TRP A 337 -15.52 9.15 9.55
CA TRP A 337 -16.53 9.10 8.49
C TRP A 337 -16.03 9.74 7.20
N GLN A 338 -15.36 10.89 7.28
CA GLN A 338 -14.78 11.57 6.12
C GLN A 338 -13.74 10.72 5.41
N ARG A 339 -12.93 9.96 6.16
CA ARG A 339 -11.94 9.05 5.58
C ARG A 339 -12.55 8.01 4.64
N GLU A 340 -13.78 7.55 4.89
CA GLU A 340 -14.49 6.55 4.08
C GLU A 340 -15.40 7.15 3.01
N SER A 341 -15.80 8.41 3.17
CA SER A 341 -16.86 9.00 2.35
C SER A 341 -16.39 10.09 1.40
N THR A 342 -15.27 10.78 1.71
CA THR A 342 -14.85 11.97 0.98
C THR A 342 -14.02 11.59 -0.24
N TRP A 343 -14.60 11.78 -1.42
CA TRP A 343 -13.96 11.60 -2.72
C TRP A 343 -14.03 12.92 -3.50
N PRO A 344 -13.03 13.26 -4.34
CA PRO A 344 -13.12 14.40 -5.26
C PRO A 344 -14.37 14.30 -6.15
N PRO A 345 -15.00 15.42 -6.54
CA PRO A 345 -16.14 15.40 -7.43
C PRO A 345 -15.89 14.66 -8.75
N ASP A 346 -16.86 13.87 -9.21
CA ASP A 346 -16.79 13.10 -10.47
C ASP A 346 -17.03 14.01 -11.68
N ILE A 347 -16.01 14.75 -12.12
CA ILE A 347 -16.08 15.75 -13.20
C ILE A 347 -15.33 15.26 -14.43
N ALA A 348 -16.03 14.99 -15.53
CA ALA A 348 -15.47 14.38 -16.74
C ALA A 348 -14.39 15.24 -17.45
N THR A 349 -14.44 16.55 -17.30
CA THR A 349 -13.40 17.46 -17.79
C THR A 349 -12.16 17.49 -16.89
N CYS A 350 -12.26 17.09 -15.61
CA CYS A 350 -11.15 17.07 -14.67
C CYS A 350 -10.40 15.75 -14.65
N SER A 351 -11.11 14.63 -14.80
CA SER A 351 -10.51 13.29 -14.93
C SER A 351 -11.37 12.41 -15.84
N ASN A 352 -10.79 11.34 -16.38
CA ASN A 352 -11.61 10.39 -17.13
C ASN A 352 -12.50 9.56 -16.18
N PRO A 353 -13.62 8.97 -16.68
CA PRO A 353 -14.57 8.26 -15.83
C PRO A 353 -14.03 7.07 -15.04
N GLN A 354 -12.84 6.57 -15.35
CA GLN A 354 -12.21 5.49 -14.58
C GLN A 354 -11.70 5.96 -13.20
N HIS A 355 -11.60 7.28 -12.99
CA HIS A 355 -11.29 7.88 -11.69
C HIS A 355 -12.51 8.23 -10.85
N PHE A 356 -13.72 8.04 -11.38
CA PHE A 356 -14.94 8.36 -10.65
C PHE A 356 -15.10 7.45 -9.44
N SER A 357 -15.72 7.96 -8.40
CA SER A 357 -15.85 7.29 -7.09
C SER A 357 -16.41 5.86 -7.20
N TYR A 358 -17.37 5.65 -8.09
CA TYR A 358 -18.07 4.38 -8.33
C TYR A 358 -17.39 3.48 -9.37
N ALA A 359 -16.36 3.97 -10.07
CA ALA A 359 -15.68 3.17 -11.08
C ALA A 359 -14.82 2.08 -10.44
N ASN A 360 -14.76 0.91 -11.08
CA ASN A 360 -14.00 -0.22 -10.55
C ASN A 360 -12.49 0.02 -10.62
N MET A 361 -11.80 -0.26 -9.52
CA MET A 361 -10.34 -0.37 -9.45
C MET A 361 -9.89 -1.64 -10.17
N ARG A 362 -9.68 -1.56 -11.48
CA ARG A 362 -9.26 -2.74 -12.25
C ARG A 362 -7.86 -3.18 -11.87
N PRO A 363 -7.59 -4.50 -11.93
CA PRO A 363 -8.47 -5.58 -12.44
C PRO A 363 -9.41 -6.18 -11.38
N TRP A 364 -9.64 -5.50 -10.27
CA TRP A 364 -10.37 -6.04 -9.12
C TRP A 364 -11.84 -5.58 -9.12
N ASP A 365 -12.64 -6.21 -8.27
CA ASP A 365 -14.08 -6.01 -8.11
C ASP A 365 -14.45 -4.92 -7.08
N LYS A 366 -13.47 -4.09 -6.69
CA LYS A 366 -13.65 -2.95 -5.79
C LYS A 366 -13.84 -1.66 -6.58
N THR A 367 -14.66 -0.75 -6.06
CA THR A 367 -14.74 0.61 -6.59
C THR A 367 -13.58 1.48 -6.08
N ASN A 368 -13.32 2.59 -6.76
CA ASN A 368 -12.32 3.56 -6.30
C ASN A 368 -12.62 4.04 -4.87
N LYS A 369 -13.90 4.22 -4.52
CA LYS A 369 -14.33 4.63 -3.19
C LYS A 369 -14.08 3.54 -2.13
N ASP A 370 -14.12 2.26 -2.47
CA ASP A 370 -13.79 1.17 -1.55
C ASP A 370 -12.32 1.24 -1.09
N GLY A 371 -11.44 1.83 -1.88
CA GLY A 371 -10.05 2.11 -1.48
C GLY A 371 -9.90 3.12 -0.35
N LEU A 372 -10.98 3.82 0.02
CA LEU A 372 -11.04 4.72 1.17
C LEU A 372 -11.32 4.00 2.49
N SER A 373 -11.72 2.72 2.48
CA SER A 373 -12.15 2.00 3.68
C SER A 373 -11.13 2.13 4.83
N ASN A 374 -11.63 2.36 6.04
CA ASN A 374 -10.80 2.31 7.25
C ASN A 374 -10.34 0.88 7.57
N GLU A 375 -10.96 -0.17 7.00
CA GLU A 375 -10.57 -1.57 7.24
C GLU A 375 -9.11 -1.85 6.89
N TYR A 376 -8.52 -1.11 5.94
CA TYR A 376 -7.09 -1.26 5.62
C TYR A 376 -6.21 -1.07 6.85
N THR A 377 -6.45 0.00 7.62
CA THR A 377 -5.64 0.35 8.80
C THR A 377 -6.25 -0.09 10.13
N ASP A 378 -7.52 -0.48 10.15
CA ASP A 378 -8.16 -1.06 11.34
C ASP A 378 -7.82 -2.55 11.51
N PHE A 379 -7.69 -3.31 10.40
CA PHE A 379 -7.64 -4.78 10.46
C PHE A 379 -6.45 -5.42 9.73
N LEU A 380 -5.87 -4.76 8.72
CA LEU A 380 -4.86 -5.41 7.89
C LEU A 380 -3.44 -4.98 8.23
N TYR A 381 -3.19 -3.67 8.29
CA TYR A 381 -1.86 -3.15 8.58
C TYR A 381 -1.91 -1.81 9.32
N ARG A 382 -0.79 -1.47 9.92
CA ARG A 382 -0.49 -0.15 10.46
C ARG A 382 0.95 0.20 10.16
N PHE A 383 1.26 1.48 10.20
CA PHE A 383 2.62 1.97 10.00
C PHE A 383 3.34 2.17 11.33
N ALA A 384 4.61 1.75 11.40
CA ALA A 384 5.53 2.25 12.39
C ALA A 384 5.86 3.72 12.06
N PRO A 385 6.06 4.58 13.06
CA PRO A 385 6.39 5.98 12.82
C PRO A 385 7.72 6.11 12.06
N ARG A 386 7.89 7.24 11.38
CA ARG A 386 9.16 7.62 10.77
C ARG A 386 10.26 7.67 11.84
N ALA A 387 11.49 7.28 11.47
CA ALA A 387 12.62 7.41 12.37
C ALA A 387 12.89 8.89 12.70
N THR A 388 13.06 9.18 13.97
CA THR A 388 13.36 10.52 14.47
C THR A 388 14.53 10.49 15.43
N CYS A 389 15.24 11.60 15.54
CA CYS A 389 16.26 11.80 16.54
C CYS A 389 16.28 13.26 17.02
N SER A 390 17.05 13.54 18.05
CA SER A 390 17.24 14.89 18.58
C SER A 390 18.68 15.07 19.05
N GLN A 391 19.08 16.30 19.38
CA GLN A 391 20.40 16.55 20.00
C GLN A 391 20.57 15.81 21.33
N GLN A 392 19.47 15.65 22.10
CA GLN A 392 19.48 14.94 23.38
C GLN A 392 19.44 13.41 23.22
N ASN A 393 18.84 12.93 22.12
CA ASN A 393 18.84 11.52 21.75
C ASN A 393 19.27 11.37 20.30
N PRO A 394 20.59 11.31 20.01
CA PRO A 394 21.12 11.28 18.66
C PRO A 394 21.08 9.90 18.01
N SER A 395 20.19 9.02 18.46
CA SER A 395 20.01 7.69 17.89
C SER A 395 18.77 7.65 17.00
N CYS A 396 18.92 7.14 15.78
CA CYS A 396 17.80 6.82 14.88
C CYS A 396 17.24 5.40 15.07
N GLY A 397 17.79 4.62 16.02
CA GLY A 397 17.32 3.27 16.33
C GLY A 397 17.65 2.20 15.27
N SER A 398 18.56 2.47 14.35
CA SER A 398 18.97 1.57 13.27
C SER A 398 20.47 1.68 12.99
N PRO A 399 21.18 0.57 12.73
CA PRO A 399 22.60 0.61 12.32
C PRO A 399 22.79 1.16 10.89
N TYR A 400 21.69 1.36 10.15
CA TYR A 400 21.68 1.84 8.76
C TYR A 400 21.30 3.32 8.63
N LEU A 401 21.04 3.97 9.77
CA LEU A 401 20.72 5.39 9.87
C LEU A 401 21.69 6.07 10.84
N PHE A 402 21.90 7.37 10.68
CA PHE A 402 22.55 8.21 11.66
C PHE A 402 21.76 9.48 11.91
N CYS A 403 21.95 10.11 13.05
CA CYS A 403 21.34 11.39 13.37
C CYS A 403 22.24 12.54 12.91
N ASP A 404 21.76 13.33 11.98
CA ASP A 404 22.33 14.65 11.75
C ASP A 404 21.81 15.58 12.85
N THR A 405 22.65 15.90 13.80
CA THR A 405 22.31 16.74 14.97
C THR A 405 22.32 18.23 14.68
N ARG A 406 22.67 18.66 13.47
CA ARG A 406 22.49 20.05 13.03
C ARG A 406 21.00 20.42 13.08
N TRP A 407 20.68 21.69 13.19
CA TRP A 407 19.30 22.14 13.38
C TRP A 407 18.51 22.23 12.06
N PRO A 408 17.30 21.66 12.00
CA PRO A 408 16.67 20.75 12.96
C PRO A 408 17.28 19.33 12.89
N ALA A 409 17.48 18.68 14.05
CA ALA A 409 18.01 17.32 14.08
C ALA A 409 17.08 16.34 13.37
N HIS A 410 17.66 15.44 12.55
CA HIS A 410 16.89 14.49 11.74
C HIS A 410 17.70 13.23 11.40
N CYS A 411 16.98 12.16 11.09
CA CYS A 411 17.60 10.90 10.68
C CYS A 411 17.96 10.92 9.20
N VAL A 412 19.15 10.42 8.88
CA VAL A 412 19.71 10.35 7.53
C VAL A 412 20.18 8.93 7.25
N ALA A 413 20.06 8.48 6.00
CA ALA A 413 20.59 7.19 5.55
C ALA A 413 22.13 7.15 5.70
N LYS A 414 22.68 6.01 6.09
CA LYS A 414 24.13 5.82 6.01
C LYS A 414 24.58 5.65 4.56
N VAL A 415 25.81 6.07 4.32
CA VAL A 415 26.51 5.92 3.05
C VAL A 415 27.21 4.57 3.01
N LYS A 416 27.12 3.86 1.88
CA LYS A 416 27.86 2.62 1.64
C LYS A 416 29.38 2.87 1.54
N GLN A 417 30.19 1.83 1.69
CA GLN A 417 31.65 1.92 1.52
C GLN A 417 32.01 2.49 0.13
N GLY A 418 32.96 3.40 0.11
CA GLY A 418 33.40 4.07 -1.11
C GLY A 418 32.51 5.22 -1.58
N GLY A 419 31.36 5.44 -0.95
CA GLY A 419 30.42 6.51 -1.30
C GLY A 419 30.83 7.88 -0.76
N LEU A 420 30.24 8.95 -1.32
CA LEU A 420 30.50 10.34 -1.00
C LEU A 420 29.85 10.73 0.34
N CYS A 421 30.65 11.19 1.29
CA CYS A 421 30.22 11.62 2.63
C CYS A 421 30.60 13.08 2.95
N ARG A 422 31.05 13.83 1.95
CA ARG A 422 31.50 15.22 2.13
C ARG A 422 30.41 16.09 2.80
N GLY A 423 30.82 16.86 3.81
CA GLY A 423 29.92 17.68 4.61
C GLY A 423 29.31 16.95 5.82
N PHE A 424 29.64 15.66 5.98
CA PHE A 424 29.28 14.85 7.14
C PHE A 424 30.52 14.28 7.87
N GLU A 425 31.68 14.91 7.67
CA GLU A 425 32.88 14.62 8.43
C GLU A 425 32.60 14.82 9.94
N GLY A 426 32.96 13.84 10.75
CA GLY A 426 32.65 13.86 12.19
C GLY A 426 31.32 13.27 12.60
N PHE A 427 30.48 12.87 11.63
CA PHE A 427 29.24 12.11 11.88
C PHE A 427 29.43 10.61 11.59
N ASP A 428 28.59 9.77 12.19
CA ASP A 428 28.54 8.31 11.93
C ASP A 428 27.79 8.01 10.59
N VAL A 429 28.20 8.72 9.54
CA VAL A 429 27.53 8.68 8.23
C VAL A 429 27.85 7.43 7.43
N CYS A 430 29.04 6.82 7.63
CA CYS A 430 29.50 5.68 6.85
C CYS A 430 29.09 4.36 7.48
N TYR A 431 28.48 3.48 6.71
CA TYR A 431 28.19 2.13 7.18
C TYR A 431 29.50 1.32 7.30
N ASN A 432 29.81 0.82 8.50
CA ASN A 432 31.05 0.13 8.83
C ASN A 432 32.31 0.89 8.41
N GLY A 433 32.31 2.21 8.60
CA GLY A 433 33.43 3.03 8.15
C GLY A 433 33.45 4.42 8.75
N VAL A 434 34.39 5.22 8.26
CA VAL A 434 34.56 6.63 8.63
C VAL A 434 34.67 7.50 7.39
N CYS A 435 34.23 8.76 7.51
CA CYS A 435 34.33 9.74 6.44
C CYS A 435 35.75 10.34 6.44
N VAL A 436 36.56 10.02 5.43
CA VAL A 436 37.93 10.52 5.27
C VAL A 436 38.05 11.21 3.91
N ALA A 437 38.45 12.47 3.93
CA ALA A 437 38.58 13.31 2.71
C ALA A 437 37.32 13.29 1.83
N GLY A 438 36.13 13.26 2.46
CA GLY A 438 34.82 13.28 1.79
C GLY A 438 34.32 11.93 1.27
N TRP A 439 35.02 10.82 1.57
CA TRP A 439 34.66 9.48 1.11
C TRP A 439 34.58 8.49 2.27
N CYS A 440 33.62 7.58 2.24
CA CYS A 440 33.51 6.50 3.22
C CYS A 440 34.61 5.47 3.03
N ARG A 441 35.48 5.32 4.06
CA ARG A 441 36.59 4.36 4.09
C ARG A 441 36.38 3.36 5.22
N PRO A 442 36.91 2.12 5.11
CA PRO A 442 36.91 1.17 6.21
C PRO A 442 37.52 1.77 7.47
N GLY A 443 36.88 1.56 8.62
CA GLY A 443 37.32 2.10 9.91
C GLY A 443 36.20 2.04 10.95
N GLN A 444 36.51 2.45 12.18
CA GLN A 444 35.53 2.56 13.25
C GLN A 444 35.31 4.03 13.59
N PHE A 445 34.06 4.45 13.65
CA PHE A 445 33.73 5.79 14.10
C PHE A 445 33.97 5.91 15.61
N ALA A 446 34.81 6.84 16.02
CA ALA A 446 35.25 6.99 17.41
C ALA A 446 34.15 7.35 18.41
N GLY A 447 33.00 7.83 17.92
CA GLY A 447 31.82 8.15 18.72
C GLY A 447 30.74 7.06 18.72
N ALA A 448 30.94 5.94 18.04
CA ALA A 448 29.97 4.84 18.07
C ALA A 448 29.91 4.26 19.50
N PRO A 449 28.69 4.03 20.06
CA PRO A 449 28.56 3.31 21.31
C PRO A 449 29.27 1.96 21.14
N THR A 450 30.30 1.73 21.93
CA THR A 450 30.98 0.42 21.99
C THR A 450 29.92 -0.61 22.39
N THR A 451 29.38 -1.32 21.42
CA THR A 451 28.70 -2.58 21.70
C THR A 451 29.73 -3.45 22.37
N ARG A 452 29.61 -3.59 23.69
CA ARG A 452 30.40 -4.51 24.49
C ARG A 452 30.40 -5.83 23.73
N ALA A 453 31.57 -6.19 23.18
CA ALA A 453 31.73 -7.48 22.53
C ALA A 453 31.18 -8.52 23.49
N LEU A 454 30.16 -9.25 23.05
CA LEU A 454 29.82 -10.51 23.71
C LEU A 454 31.12 -11.29 23.73
N THR A 455 31.71 -11.41 24.91
CA THR A 455 32.83 -12.29 25.18
C THR A 455 32.47 -13.63 24.55
N THR A 456 33.17 -13.98 23.51
CA THR A 456 33.21 -15.32 22.95
C THR A 456 33.45 -16.27 24.12
N VAL A 457 32.39 -16.95 24.52
CA VAL A 457 32.50 -18.13 25.38
C VAL A 457 33.27 -19.12 24.52
N THR A 458 34.58 -19.23 24.81
CA THR A 458 35.41 -20.30 24.29
C THR A 458 34.76 -21.61 24.67
N GLN A 459 34.22 -22.31 23.70
CA GLN A 459 33.79 -23.69 23.86
C GLN A 459 35.02 -24.51 24.32
N PRO A 460 34.90 -25.29 25.40
CA PRO A 460 35.97 -26.25 25.73
C PRO A 460 36.02 -27.28 24.60
N SER A 461 37.23 -27.56 24.15
CA SER A 461 37.55 -28.60 23.17
C SER A 461 36.90 -29.92 23.55
N THR A 462 36.01 -30.42 22.70
CA THR A 462 35.39 -31.73 22.84
C THR A 462 36.41 -32.82 22.49
N THR A 463 36.99 -33.44 23.49
CA THR A 463 37.58 -34.76 23.35
C THR A 463 36.50 -35.79 23.06
N ARG A 464 36.66 -36.44 21.93
CA ARG A 464 35.83 -37.53 21.39
C ARG A 464 35.69 -38.64 22.44
N ARG A 465 34.53 -38.82 23.06
CA ARG A 465 34.17 -40.02 23.79
C ARG A 465 33.15 -40.84 23.02
N THR A 466 33.53 -42.09 22.77
CA THR A 466 32.73 -43.14 22.13
C THR A 466 31.49 -43.45 22.93
N TRP A 467 30.38 -43.63 22.23
CA TRP A 467 29.07 -44.05 22.79
C TRP A 467 29.07 -45.54 23.11
N ALA A 468 28.61 -45.89 24.32
CA ALA A 468 28.10 -47.22 24.65
C ALA A 468 26.60 -47.08 25.01
N PRO A 469 25.76 -48.08 24.68
CA PRO A 469 24.30 -47.95 24.78
C PRO A 469 23.81 -48.14 26.23
N PHE A 470 22.92 -47.22 26.69
CA PHE A 470 22.26 -47.36 27.96
C PHE A 470 20.80 -47.87 27.74
N THR A 471 20.55 -49.02 28.38
CA THR A 471 19.25 -49.66 28.53
C THR A 471 18.35 -48.90 29.49
N THR A 472 17.09 -48.79 29.11
CA THR A 472 15.94 -48.23 29.84
C THR A 472 15.65 -49.00 31.14
N GLN A 473 15.50 -48.28 32.26
CA GLN A 473 14.67 -48.71 33.39
C GLN A 473 13.76 -47.60 33.87
N PHE A 474 12.47 -47.86 33.73
CA PHE A 474 11.38 -47.11 34.34
C PHE A 474 11.40 -47.27 35.86
N ARG A 475 11.30 -46.13 36.58
CA ARG A 475 10.91 -46.15 38.00
C ARG A 475 9.86 -45.09 38.25
N THR A 476 8.65 -45.57 38.47
CA THR A 476 7.48 -44.83 38.96
C THR A 476 7.67 -44.48 40.43
N THR A 477 7.46 -43.21 40.79
CA THR A 477 7.12 -42.83 42.17
C THR A 477 6.07 -41.74 42.15
N THR A 478 4.90 -42.10 42.60
CA THR A 478 3.79 -41.25 43.08
C THR A 478 4.11 -40.68 44.45
N PRO A 479 3.64 -39.48 44.76
CA PRO A 479 3.24 -39.18 46.14
C PRO A 479 1.77 -38.77 46.25
N ARG A 480 1.27 -39.27 47.31
CA ARG A 480 -0.08 -39.37 47.88
C ARG A 480 -0.54 -38.03 48.51
N SER A 481 -1.84 -37.81 48.32
CA SER A 481 -2.83 -36.95 48.91
C SER A 481 -2.64 -36.38 50.34
N THR A 482 -3.29 -35.23 50.57
CA THR A 482 -4.31 -35.02 51.69
C THR A 482 -5.05 -33.71 51.43
N SER A 483 -6.31 -33.78 51.09
CA SER A 483 -7.57 -33.51 51.76
C SER A 483 -7.68 -32.25 52.60
N ARG A 484 -8.64 -31.36 52.30
CA ARG A 484 -9.77 -31.12 53.20
C ARG A 484 -10.91 -30.31 52.54
N TRP A 485 -12.07 -30.82 52.80
CA TRP A 485 -13.42 -30.40 52.47
C TRP A 485 -13.84 -29.07 53.09
N THR A 486 -14.73 -28.31 52.40
CA THR A 486 -15.99 -27.87 53.05
C THR A 486 -17.08 -27.65 51.98
N THR A 487 -18.13 -28.38 52.23
CA THR A 487 -19.43 -28.42 51.57
C THR A 487 -20.31 -27.27 52.08
N MET A 488 -21.11 -26.62 51.21
CA MET A 488 -22.44 -26.20 51.62
C MET A 488 -23.46 -26.29 50.48
N GLN A 489 -24.54 -26.93 50.83
CA GLN A 489 -25.65 -27.38 50.00
C GLN A 489 -26.76 -26.35 49.84
N ARG A 490 -27.45 -26.43 48.68
CA ARG A 490 -28.91 -26.54 48.50
C ARG A 490 -29.80 -25.31 48.79
N THR A 491 -30.63 -24.97 47.78
CA THR A 491 -32.04 -25.44 47.77
C THR A 491 -32.72 -25.17 46.43
N THR A 492 -33.58 -26.08 46.11
CA THR A 492 -34.46 -26.39 44.99
C THR A 492 -35.75 -25.54 44.97
N SER A 493 -36.34 -25.35 43.81
CA SER A 493 -37.75 -25.61 43.41
C SER A 493 -38.03 -24.85 42.08
N GLY A 494 -38.46 -25.37 41.04
CA GLY A 494 -39.52 -26.36 40.78
C GLY A 494 -40.76 -25.64 40.24
N SER A 495 -41.03 -25.73 38.93
CA SER A 495 -42.20 -26.41 38.40
C SER A 495 -42.54 -26.05 36.93
N ARG A 496 -42.94 -27.11 36.26
CA ARG A 496 -43.49 -27.26 34.89
C ARG A 496 -44.84 -26.53 34.76
N THR A 497 -45.17 -26.18 33.49
CA THR A 497 -46.35 -26.76 32.77
C THR A 497 -46.42 -26.23 31.32
N THR A 498 -46.53 -27.12 30.38
CA THR A 498 -47.24 -27.03 29.11
C THR A 498 -48.69 -27.58 29.31
N PRO A 499 -49.65 -27.64 28.34
CA PRO A 499 -49.59 -27.45 26.89
C PRO A 499 -50.88 -26.83 26.24
N SER A 500 -50.89 -26.84 24.88
CA SER A 500 -52.03 -27.01 23.91
C SER A 500 -52.94 -25.77 23.70
N SER A 501 -53.52 -25.45 22.55
CA SER A 501 -53.87 -26.18 21.31
C SER A 501 -54.49 -25.21 20.30
N LEU A 502 -54.29 -25.45 19.01
CA LEU A 502 -55.20 -25.37 17.86
C LEU A 502 -56.18 -24.18 17.72
N ALA A 503 -56.09 -23.43 16.60
CA ALA A 503 -57.17 -23.40 15.58
C ALA A 503 -56.78 -22.64 14.31
N ARG A 504 -57.22 -23.16 13.20
CA ARG A 504 -57.15 -22.70 11.79
C ARG A 504 -57.97 -21.43 11.53
N SER A 505 -57.58 -20.57 10.58
CA SER A 505 -58.21 -20.47 9.26
C SER A 505 -57.71 -19.29 8.42
N SER A 506 -57.39 -19.61 7.19
CA SER A 506 -57.64 -18.99 5.88
C SER A 506 -57.35 -17.50 5.64
N GLY A 507 -56.38 -17.26 4.75
CA GLY A 507 -56.62 -16.53 3.49
C GLY A 507 -56.43 -15.01 3.52
N ASN A 508 -55.37 -14.47 2.99
CA ASN A 508 -55.38 -13.80 1.71
C ASN A 508 -54.00 -13.14 1.43
N THR A 509 -53.67 -13.09 0.17
CA THR A 509 -52.49 -12.59 -0.50
C THR A 509 -52.21 -11.10 -0.23
N GLY A 510 -50.98 -10.80 0.16
CA GLY A 510 -50.44 -9.44 0.18
C GLY A 510 -48.94 -9.49 0.41
N VAL A 511 -48.14 -9.37 -0.66
CA VAL A 511 -46.67 -9.31 -0.57
C VAL A 511 -46.28 -7.96 0.01
N SER A 512 -46.03 -7.92 1.31
CA SER A 512 -45.33 -6.83 1.96
C SER A 512 -43.91 -7.32 2.31
N ARG A 513 -42.91 -6.75 1.63
CA ARG A 513 -41.53 -6.93 2.00
C ARG A 513 -41.30 -6.26 3.34
N SER A 514 -41.18 -7.06 4.39
CA SER A 514 -40.68 -6.61 5.68
C SER A 514 -39.18 -6.31 5.54
N PHE A 515 -38.82 -5.04 5.70
CA PHE A 515 -37.43 -4.67 5.98
C PHE A 515 -37.07 -5.13 7.39
N ASP A 516 -36.03 -5.95 7.48
CA ASP A 516 -35.52 -6.51 8.72
C ASP A 516 -35.18 -5.41 9.73
N SER A 517 -35.90 -5.40 10.84
CA SER A 517 -35.65 -4.56 12.00
C SER A 517 -34.37 -4.91 12.80
N ALA A 518 -33.64 -5.93 12.34
CA ALA A 518 -32.42 -6.42 13.01
C ALA A 518 -31.17 -5.53 12.76
N ILE A 519 -31.18 -4.60 11.80
CA ILE A 519 -30.02 -3.72 11.50
C ILE A 519 -30.02 -2.47 12.42
N LEU A 520 -31.09 -2.20 13.14
CA LEU A 520 -31.26 -0.96 13.90
C LEU A 520 -30.94 -1.07 15.41
N SER A 521 -30.58 -2.25 15.91
CA SER A 521 -30.45 -2.50 17.35
C SER A 521 -29.02 -2.41 17.93
N ASN A 522 -27.99 -2.09 17.14
CA ASN A 522 -26.61 -2.10 17.59
C ASN A 522 -25.83 -0.78 17.41
N VAL A 523 -26.50 0.37 17.49
CA VAL A 523 -25.79 1.66 17.58
C VAL A 523 -25.87 2.15 19.02
N ASN A 524 -24.84 1.87 19.81
CA ASN A 524 -24.66 2.50 21.12
C ASN A 524 -24.11 3.92 20.89
N CYS A 525 -24.98 4.91 21.01
CA CYS A 525 -24.57 6.30 21.11
C CYS A 525 -24.15 6.61 22.56
N TYR A 526 -22.93 7.10 22.75
CA TYR A 526 -22.53 7.70 24.03
C TYR A 526 -23.04 9.14 24.08
N ASN A 527 -23.57 9.55 25.25
CA ASN A 527 -24.02 10.91 25.50
C ASN A 527 -22.86 11.88 25.26
N ASP A 528 -23.14 12.97 24.47
CA ASP A 528 -22.26 14.08 24.07
C ASP A 528 -21.68 14.02 22.64
N ASP A 529 -22.19 13.17 21.74
CA ASP A 529 -21.79 13.20 20.33
C ASP A 529 -22.82 14.01 19.48
N PRO A 530 -22.40 15.12 18.83
CA PRO A 530 -23.27 15.93 17.96
C PRO A 530 -23.94 15.15 16.82
N CYS A 531 -23.39 13.99 16.44
CA CYS A 531 -23.98 13.10 15.44
C CYS A 531 -25.23 12.37 15.95
N CYS A 532 -25.38 12.15 17.25
CA CYS A 532 -26.58 11.55 17.83
C CYS A 532 -27.81 12.45 17.67
N ASP A 533 -27.66 13.74 17.90
CA ASP A 533 -28.74 14.72 17.75
C ASP A 533 -29.21 14.88 16.30
N ALA A 534 -28.28 14.83 15.34
CA ALA A 534 -28.63 14.87 13.91
C ALA A 534 -29.37 13.59 13.49
N TRP A 535 -28.99 12.44 14.03
CA TRP A 535 -29.60 11.15 13.70
C TRP A 535 -31.00 11.00 14.31
N VAL A 536 -31.22 11.47 15.55
CA VAL A 536 -32.53 11.51 16.19
C VAL A 536 -33.48 12.45 15.45
N ARG A 537 -33.00 13.60 14.96
CA ARG A 537 -33.79 14.52 14.11
C ARG A 537 -34.16 13.92 12.77
N LEU A 538 -33.25 13.20 12.12
CA LEU A 538 -33.51 12.50 10.85
C LEU A 538 -34.50 11.34 11.01
N LYS A 539 -34.45 10.62 12.13
CA LYS A 539 -35.37 9.54 12.46
C LYS A 539 -36.78 10.08 12.72
N ASN A 540 -36.90 11.19 13.43
CA ASN A 540 -38.18 11.81 13.72
C ASN A 540 -38.81 12.46 12.48
N SER A 541 -38.01 13.11 11.60
CA SER A 541 -38.52 13.69 10.34
C SER A 541 -39.01 12.63 9.34
N LYS A 542 -38.36 11.47 9.29
CA LYS A 542 -38.84 10.35 8.43
C LYS A 542 -40.08 9.66 9.01
N LEU A 543 -40.25 9.60 10.31
CA LEU A 543 -41.46 9.08 10.94
C LEU A 543 -42.67 9.98 10.69
N GLU A 544 -42.50 11.31 10.72
CA GLU A 544 -43.55 12.25 10.38
C GLU A 544 -43.96 12.19 8.90
N THR A 545 -42.97 12.00 7.99
CA THR A 545 -43.22 11.84 6.55
C THR A 545 -44.00 10.55 6.24
N PHE A 546 -43.73 9.45 6.97
CA PHE A 546 -44.45 8.19 6.84
C PHE A 546 -45.86 8.25 7.46
N HIS A 547 -46.08 9.08 8.50
CA HIS A 547 -47.38 9.24 9.12
C HIS A 547 -48.33 10.08 8.24
N ASN A 548 -47.79 10.98 7.43
CA ASN A 548 -48.59 11.81 6.48
C ASN A 548 -48.86 11.10 5.14
N LEU A 549 -48.02 10.12 4.75
CA LEU A 549 -48.25 9.29 3.56
C LEU A 549 -49.21 8.11 3.79
N ALA A 550 -49.59 7.85 5.04
CA ALA A 550 -50.56 6.81 5.38
C ALA A 550 -51.98 7.36 5.63
N LYS A 551 -52.19 8.67 5.40
CA LYS A 551 -53.51 9.34 5.57
C LYS A 551 -54.11 9.86 4.27
N ASP A 552 -53.40 9.78 3.14
CA ASP A 552 -53.88 9.92 1.79
C ASP A 552 -53.92 8.53 1.11
#